data_9ab8a55c4c561b3dedd4dd701c403d71
#
_entry.id   9ab8a55c4c561b3dedd4dd701c403d71
#
_cell.length_a   1.000
_cell.length_b   1.000
_cell.length_c   1.000
_cell.angle_alpha   90.00
_cell.angle_beta   90.00
_cell.angle_gamma   90.00
#
_symmetry.space_group_name_H-M   'P 1'
#
loop_
_entity.id
_entity.type
_entity.pdbx_description
1 polymer ?
#
loop_
_entity_poly.entity_id
_entity_poly.type
_entity_poly.pdbx_seq_one_letter_code
_entity_poly.pdbx_strand_id
1 'polypeptide(L)'
;MIRMVATGALVGLFAILALSVGCQSWDGHIALGKYSTRPVYDAGIRTVRVPVFKNKTQVFQGNSGIENELTTVVIRAIETRTPYKVVPENQDADTELTGVITAFTKGIVNRNQLNEVREAETYISVDVVWKDLRTGEILSQPRRRELDTPTAAFNLAPIGPPVATPVRITSTGSFIPELGQSITSSRQVNFDRVGQQIIQMMERPW
;
A
#
# COMPACT_ATOMS: atom_id res chain seq x y z
N MET A 1 4.46 59.52 -24.95
CA MET A 1 3.98 58.14 -25.29
C MET A 1 4.96 57.05 -24.87
N ILE A 2 6.26 57.15 -25.03
CA ILE A 2 7.24 56.10 -24.73
C ILE A 2 7.29 55.69 -23.23
N ARG A 3 7.08 56.65 -22.29
CA ARG A 3 7.09 56.35 -20.85
C ARG A 3 5.88 55.52 -20.36
N MET A 4 4.73 55.64 -21.00
CA MET A 4 3.52 54.88 -20.63
C MET A 4 3.60 53.40 -21.10
N VAL A 5 4.27 53.11 -22.20
CA VAL A 5 4.44 51.75 -22.71
C VAL A 5 5.43 50.99 -21.86
N ALA A 6 6.49 51.65 -21.36
CA ALA A 6 7.49 51.01 -20.49
C ALA A 6 6.92 50.58 -19.13
N THR A 7 6.03 51.41 -18.54
CA THR A 7 5.39 51.05 -17.25
C THR A 7 4.38 49.90 -17.40
N GLY A 8 3.64 49.85 -18.51
CA GLY A 8 2.74 48.71 -18.78
C GLY A 8 3.47 47.36 -18.99
N ALA A 9 4.61 47.41 -19.69
CA ALA A 9 5.44 46.20 -19.88
C ALA A 9 6.07 45.72 -18.57
N LEU A 10 6.47 46.62 -17.67
CA LEU A 10 7.06 46.24 -16.38
C LEU A 10 6.03 45.63 -15.43
N VAL A 11 4.81 46.15 -15.40
CA VAL A 11 3.69 45.59 -14.61
C VAL A 11 3.26 44.25 -15.15
N GLY A 12 3.21 44.07 -16.49
CA GLY A 12 2.92 42.77 -17.11
C GLY A 12 3.96 41.71 -16.79
N LEU A 13 5.25 42.06 -16.81
CA LEU A 13 6.34 41.14 -16.46
C LEU A 13 6.30 40.72 -14.98
N PHE A 14 5.94 41.66 -14.09
CA PHE A 14 5.80 41.39 -12.66
C PHE A 14 4.59 40.48 -12.36
N ALA A 15 3.49 40.65 -13.09
CA ALA A 15 2.31 39.77 -12.99
C ALA A 15 2.60 38.35 -13.47
N ILE A 16 3.38 38.19 -14.53
CA ILE A 16 3.80 36.88 -15.04
C ILE A 16 4.75 36.17 -14.06
N LEU A 17 5.67 36.95 -13.44
CA LEU A 17 6.59 36.41 -12.40
C LEU A 17 5.84 35.98 -11.14
N ALA A 18 4.78 36.68 -10.74
CA ALA A 18 3.96 36.34 -9.58
C ALA A 18 3.11 35.08 -9.79
N LEU A 19 2.73 34.79 -11.03
CA LEU A 19 2.01 33.55 -11.40
C LEU A 19 2.92 32.31 -11.42
N SER A 20 4.23 32.48 -11.52
CA SER A 20 5.20 31.37 -11.50
C SER A 20 5.62 30.94 -10.09
N VAL A 21 5.21 31.64 -9.03
CA VAL A 21 5.34 31.21 -7.63
C VAL A 21 4.15 30.29 -7.30
N GLY A 22 3.81 29.35 -8.19
CA GLY A 22 2.96 28.23 -7.91
C GLY A 22 3.65 27.33 -6.88
N CYS A 23 2.95 26.99 -5.82
CA CYS A 23 3.37 26.17 -4.72
C CYS A 23 4.12 24.91 -5.18
N GLN A 24 5.42 25.02 -5.38
CA GLN A 24 6.29 23.86 -5.40
C GLN A 24 6.56 23.46 -3.95
N SER A 25 5.67 22.60 -3.40
CA SER A 25 6.08 21.82 -2.25
C SER A 25 7.20 20.89 -2.73
N TRP A 26 8.35 20.95 -2.10
CA TRP A 26 9.53 20.17 -2.47
C TRP A 26 9.28 18.65 -2.42
N ASP A 27 8.17 18.25 -1.82
CA ASP A 27 7.75 16.87 -1.62
C ASP A 27 6.91 16.29 -2.77
N GLY A 28 6.75 17.01 -3.89
CA GLY A 28 5.95 16.55 -5.04
C GLY A 28 4.43 16.52 -4.80
N HIS A 29 3.94 16.98 -3.65
CA HIS A 29 2.53 17.05 -3.33
C HIS A 29 1.94 18.41 -3.68
N ILE A 30 0.77 18.41 -4.30
CA ILE A 30 0.04 19.64 -4.66
C ILE A 30 -0.97 19.93 -3.56
N ALA A 31 -0.94 21.15 -3.02
CA ALA A 31 -1.97 21.66 -2.11
C ALA A 31 -2.74 22.80 -2.81
N LEU A 32 -4.06 22.67 -2.93
CA LEU A 32 -4.94 23.68 -3.50
C LEU A 32 -6.04 24.02 -2.48
N GLY A 33 -5.86 25.13 -1.75
CA GLY A 33 -6.76 25.53 -0.68
C GLY A 33 -6.81 24.52 0.46
N LYS A 34 -7.97 23.87 0.66
CA LYS A 34 -8.16 22.80 1.66
C LYS A 34 -7.81 21.42 1.16
N TYR A 35 -7.54 21.24 -0.13
CA TYR A 35 -7.23 19.96 -0.73
C TYR A 35 -5.73 19.76 -0.85
N SER A 36 -5.23 18.61 -0.43
CA SER A 36 -3.84 18.23 -0.56
C SER A 36 -3.74 16.79 -1.09
N THR A 37 -2.79 16.55 -1.98
CA THR A 37 -2.48 15.19 -2.43
C THR A 37 -1.56 14.44 -1.46
N ARG A 38 -1.19 15.07 -0.35
CA ARG A 38 -0.35 14.45 0.67
C ARG A 38 -1.15 13.40 1.43
N PRO A 39 -0.65 12.16 1.54
CA PRO A 39 -1.31 11.12 2.32
C PRO A 39 -1.39 11.55 3.79
N VAL A 40 -2.54 11.31 4.40
CA VAL A 40 -2.79 11.67 5.80
C VAL A 40 -2.58 10.44 6.66
N TYR A 41 -1.58 10.49 7.53
CA TYR A 41 -1.28 9.45 8.51
C TYR A 41 -1.73 9.86 9.93
N ASP A 42 -1.91 8.87 10.81
CA ASP A 42 -2.23 9.14 12.19
C ASP A 42 -1.00 9.69 12.95
N ALA A 43 -1.10 10.93 13.42
CA ALA A 43 -0.02 11.58 14.19
C ALA A 43 0.18 10.95 15.60
N GLY A 44 -0.80 10.20 16.10
CA GLY A 44 -0.72 9.51 17.37
C GLY A 44 0.10 8.21 17.32
N ILE A 45 0.37 7.70 16.13
CA ILE A 45 1.16 6.48 15.90
C ILE A 45 2.55 6.88 15.42
N ARG A 46 3.59 6.37 16.07
CA ARG A 46 4.99 6.63 15.71
C ARG A 46 5.75 5.37 15.36
N THR A 47 5.42 4.27 16.03
CA THR A 47 6.14 3.01 15.92
C THR A 47 5.22 1.87 15.50
N VAL A 48 5.74 1.02 14.61
CA VAL A 48 5.03 -0.14 14.09
C VAL A 48 5.92 -1.36 14.26
N ARG A 49 5.41 -2.40 14.89
CA ARG A 49 6.05 -3.72 14.96
C ARG A 49 5.57 -4.54 13.76
N VAL A 50 6.50 -5.15 13.04
CA VAL A 50 6.19 -6.02 11.90
C VAL A 50 6.86 -7.37 12.14
N PRO A 51 6.18 -8.34 12.78
CA PRO A 51 6.69 -9.69 12.90
C PRO A 51 6.78 -10.36 11.52
N VAL A 52 7.61 -11.40 11.42
CA VAL A 52 7.73 -12.17 10.18
C VAL A 52 6.36 -12.73 9.78
N PHE A 53 5.97 -12.52 8.54
CA PHE A 53 4.69 -12.96 8.01
C PHE A 53 4.59 -14.48 8.05
N LYS A 54 3.40 -14.99 8.40
CA LYS A 54 3.16 -16.44 8.44
C LYS A 54 2.89 -16.95 7.04
N ASN A 55 3.57 -18.02 6.65
CA ASN A 55 3.34 -18.69 5.37
C ASN A 55 2.39 -19.86 5.57
N LYS A 56 1.19 -19.77 5.01
CA LYS A 56 0.18 -20.85 4.97
C LYS A 56 0.01 -21.43 3.58
N THR A 57 0.84 -21.02 2.61
CA THR A 57 0.81 -21.63 1.29
C THR A 57 1.23 -23.09 1.42
N GLN A 58 0.56 -23.98 0.68
CA GLN A 58 0.95 -25.38 0.68
C GLN A 58 2.40 -25.51 0.21
N VAL A 59 3.18 -26.27 0.95
CA VAL A 59 4.66 -26.40 0.83
C VAL A 59 5.12 -27.00 -0.51
N PHE A 60 4.21 -27.26 -1.43
CA PHE A 60 4.52 -27.76 -2.75
C PHE A 60 5.18 -26.66 -3.59
N GLN A 61 6.46 -26.87 -3.94
CA GLN A 61 7.20 -26.15 -4.96
C GLN A 61 7.85 -24.81 -4.57
N GLY A 62 8.85 -24.84 -3.68
CA GLY A 62 9.83 -23.75 -3.63
C GLY A 62 9.33 -22.42 -3.05
N ASN A 63 8.24 -22.43 -2.31
CA ASN A 63 7.68 -21.26 -1.63
C ASN A 63 8.30 -21.02 -0.24
N SER A 64 9.43 -21.66 0.05
CA SER A 64 10.16 -21.41 1.31
C SER A 64 10.89 -20.08 1.24
N GLY A 65 10.82 -19.29 2.32
CA GLY A 65 11.53 -18.02 2.46
C GLY A 65 10.78 -16.80 1.90
N ILE A 66 9.63 -16.98 1.25
CA ILE A 66 8.83 -15.87 0.73
C ILE A 66 8.30 -14.98 1.87
N GLU A 67 8.09 -15.55 3.07
CA GLU A 67 7.68 -14.84 4.27
C GLU A 67 8.72 -13.80 4.69
N ASN A 68 10.00 -14.14 4.70
CA ASN A 68 11.07 -13.22 5.05
C ASN A 68 11.26 -12.14 3.98
N GLU A 69 11.20 -12.54 2.70
CA GLU A 69 11.34 -11.63 1.57
C GLU A 69 10.21 -10.60 1.56
N LEU A 70 8.95 -11.04 1.69
CA LEU A 70 7.80 -10.15 1.76
C LEU A 70 7.87 -9.22 2.98
N THR A 71 8.20 -9.76 4.16
CA THR A 71 8.34 -8.96 5.39
C THR A 71 9.37 -7.85 5.21
N THR A 72 10.52 -8.16 4.60
CA THR A 72 11.57 -7.17 4.32
C THR A 72 11.10 -6.08 3.37
N VAL A 73 10.35 -6.44 2.32
CA VAL A 73 9.77 -5.47 1.38
C VAL A 73 8.76 -4.57 2.07
N VAL A 74 7.88 -5.13 2.91
CA VAL A 74 6.87 -4.37 3.67
C VAL A 74 7.54 -3.41 4.66
N ILE A 75 8.54 -3.86 5.42
CA ILE A 75 9.30 -3.02 6.35
C ILE A 75 9.91 -1.84 5.61
N ARG A 76 10.63 -2.10 4.51
CA ARG A 76 11.23 -1.05 3.67
C ARG A 76 10.17 -0.07 3.15
N ALA A 77 9.03 -0.58 2.71
CA ALA A 77 7.96 0.24 2.20
C ALA A 77 7.38 1.16 3.28
N ILE A 78 7.18 0.67 4.51
CA ILE A 78 6.72 1.46 5.65
C ILE A 78 7.74 2.56 5.97
N GLU A 79 9.01 2.23 6.11
CA GLU A 79 10.07 3.20 6.48
C GLU A 79 10.32 4.26 5.42
N THR A 80 10.12 3.93 4.13
CA THR A 80 10.40 4.88 3.03
C THR A 80 9.21 5.75 2.65
N ARG A 81 7.98 5.31 2.91
CA ARG A 81 6.76 5.97 2.40
C ARG A 81 5.83 6.48 3.50
N THR A 82 6.06 6.10 4.74
CA THR A 82 5.26 6.55 5.88
C THR A 82 6.13 7.27 6.91
N PRO A 83 5.55 8.08 7.79
CA PRO A 83 6.27 8.70 8.89
C PRO A 83 6.56 7.73 10.04
N TYR A 84 6.12 6.47 9.94
CA TYR A 84 6.25 5.48 10.99
C TYR A 84 7.64 4.86 11.01
N LYS A 85 8.14 4.55 12.22
CA LYS A 85 9.38 3.77 12.41
C LYS A 85 9.04 2.31 12.69
N VAL A 86 9.71 1.40 11.98
CA VAL A 86 9.60 -0.02 12.31
C VAL A 86 10.54 -0.35 13.46
N VAL A 87 10.00 -1.06 14.46
CA VAL A 87 10.74 -1.50 15.64
C VAL A 87 10.76 -3.03 15.71
N PRO A 88 11.85 -3.62 16.26
CA PRO A 88 11.97 -5.07 16.41
C PRO A 88 10.97 -5.62 17.46
N GLU A 89 10.74 -6.94 17.43
CA GLU A 89 9.76 -7.61 18.29
C GLU A 89 9.99 -7.45 19.79
N ASN A 90 11.23 -7.23 20.20
CA ASN A 90 11.64 -7.07 21.61
C ASN A 90 11.49 -5.64 22.15
N GLN A 91 11.00 -4.69 21.36
CA GLN A 91 10.76 -3.31 21.78
C GLN A 91 9.27 -3.01 21.83
N ASP A 92 8.91 -2.04 22.68
CA ASP A 92 7.54 -1.53 22.72
C ASP A 92 7.21 -0.78 21.42
N ALA A 93 6.03 -1.08 20.91
CA ALA A 93 5.50 -0.47 19.70
C ALA A 93 4.09 0.08 19.96
N ASP A 94 3.73 1.16 19.25
CA ASP A 94 2.36 1.69 19.31
C ASP A 94 1.39 0.75 18.61
N THR A 95 1.80 0.18 17.48
CA THR A 95 0.96 -0.70 16.66
C THR A 95 1.69 -1.94 16.17
N GLU A 96 0.95 -2.96 15.79
CA GLU A 96 1.46 -4.21 15.23
C GLU A 96 0.77 -4.53 13.91
N LEU A 97 1.58 -4.81 12.89
CA LEU A 97 1.13 -5.25 11.58
C LEU A 97 1.46 -6.72 11.39
N THR A 98 0.46 -7.58 11.43
CA THR A 98 0.61 -9.02 11.19
C THR A 98 0.08 -9.40 9.83
N GLY A 99 0.74 -10.34 9.16
CA GLY A 99 0.34 -10.83 7.84
C GLY A 99 0.42 -12.35 7.73
N VAL A 100 -0.48 -12.90 6.93
CA VAL A 100 -0.53 -14.33 6.61
C VAL A 100 -0.61 -14.49 5.09
N ILE A 101 0.41 -15.10 4.49
CA ILE A 101 0.41 -15.45 3.07
C ILE A 101 -0.49 -16.67 2.91
N THR A 102 -1.61 -16.51 2.22
CA THR A 102 -2.63 -17.54 2.04
C THR A 102 -2.51 -18.28 0.72
N ALA A 103 -1.99 -17.61 -0.31
CA ALA A 103 -1.73 -18.23 -1.62
C ALA A 103 -0.51 -17.58 -2.28
N PHE A 104 0.28 -18.42 -2.94
CA PHE A 104 1.29 -18.00 -3.91
C PHE A 104 1.32 -19.07 -5.01
N THR A 105 0.86 -18.71 -6.20
CA THR A 105 0.70 -19.62 -7.33
C THR A 105 1.29 -19.06 -8.60
N LYS A 106 1.67 -19.96 -9.52
CA LYS A 106 2.11 -19.64 -10.87
C LYS A 106 1.10 -20.21 -11.85
N GLY A 107 0.64 -19.36 -12.78
CA GLY A 107 -0.20 -19.74 -13.92
C GLY A 107 0.55 -19.56 -15.25
N ILE A 108 0.19 -20.37 -16.26
CA ILE A 108 0.63 -20.17 -17.62
C ILE A 108 -0.50 -19.48 -18.36
N VAL A 109 -0.22 -18.30 -18.94
CA VAL A 109 -1.22 -17.50 -19.64
C VAL A 109 -1.24 -17.86 -21.12
N ASN A 110 -0.07 -17.99 -21.74
CA ASN A 110 0.02 -18.21 -23.17
C ASN A 110 1.17 -19.20 -23.53
N ARG A 111 0.92 -20.01 -24.58
CA ARG A 111 1.90 -20.92 -25.19
C ARG A 111 1.94 -20.71 -26.70
N ASN A 112 3.10 -20.96 -27.31
CA ASN A 112 3.23 -20.97 -28.76
C ASN A 112 2.78 -22.33 -29.34
N GLN A 113 2.82 -22.44 -30.67
CA GLN A 113 2.46 -23.67 -31.39
C GLN A 113 3.37 -24.87 -31.06
N LEU A 114 4.58 -24.61 -30.55
CA LEU A 114 5.54 -25.62 -30.08
C LEU A 114 5.35 -26.00 -28.60
N ASN A 115 4.26 -25.51 -27.98
CA ASN A 115 3.93 -25.73 -26.58
C ASN A 115 4.93 -25.08 -25.59
N GLU A 116 5.75 -24.14 -26.03
CA GLU A 116 6.64 -23.36 -25.17
C GLU A 116 5.87 -22.22 -24.48
N VAL A 117 6.22 -21.94 -23.22
CA VAL A 117 5.56 -20.90 -22.42
C VAL A 117 6.02 -19.53 -22.92
N ARG A 118 5.11 -18.77 -23.50
CA ARG A 118 5.35 -17.39 -23.93
C ARG A 118 5.10 -16.38 -22.81
N GLU A 119 4.07 -16.62 -22.06
CA GLU A 119 3.67 -15.73 -20.96
C GLU A 119 3.19 -16.56 -19.78
N ALA A 120 3.63 -16.17 -18.61
CA ALA A 120 3.16 -16.75 -17.35
C ALA A 120 2.93 -15.64 -16.32
N GLU A 121 2.12 -15.93 -15.34
CA GLU A 121 1.80 -15.01 -14.24
C GLU A 121 2.05 -15.64 -12.89
N THR A 122 2.31 -14.81 -11.90
CA THR A 122 2.32 -15.20 -10.49
C THR A 122 1.23 -14.44 -9.76
N TYR A 123 0.55 -15.13 -8.87
CA TYR A 123 -0.50 -14.57 -8.01
C TYR A 123 -0.11 -14.75 -6.55
N ILE A 124 -0.30 -13.70 -5.77
CA ILE A 124 -0.12 -13.74 -4.31
C ILE A 124 -1.39 -13.22 -3.62
N SER A 125 -1.74 -13.84 -2.50
CA SER A 125 -2.79 -13.39 -1.59
C SER A 125 -2.25 -13.36 -0.16
N VAL A 126 -2.45 -12.23 0.50
CA VAL A 126 -1.99 -11.98 1.87
C VAL A 126 -3.14 -11.43 2.69
N ASP A 127 -3.43 -12.05 3.81
CA ASP A 127 -4.39 -11.55 4.80
C ASP A 127 -3.62 -10.74 5.85
N VAL A 128 -3.96 -9.45 6.02
CA VAL A 128 -3.24 -8.49 6.85
C VAL A 128 -4.14 -7.96 7.95
N VAL A 129 -3.60 -7.82 9.16
CA VAL A 129 -4.25 -7.19 10.30
C VAL A 129 -3.30 -6.13 10.88
N TRP A 130 -3.78 -4.90 10.99
CA TRP A 130 -3.08 -3.80 11.65
C TRP A 130 -3.83 -3.42 12.92
N LYS A 131 -3.16 -3.53 14.06
CA LYS A 131 -3.75 -3.38 15.39
C LYS A 131 -3.00 -2.32 16.21
N ASP A 132 -3.72 -1.45 16.90
CA ASP A 132 -3.17 -0.59 17.95
C ASP A 132 -2.94 -1.43 19.22
N LEU A 133 -1.73 -1.45 19.73
CA LEU A 133 -1.36 -2.22 20.92
C LEU A 133 -1.76 -1.53 22.22
N ARG A 134 -1.98 -0.21 22.19
CA ARG A 134 -2.37 0.59 23.35
C ARG A 134 -3.86 0.46 23.64
N THR A 135 -4.69 0.53 22.59
CA THR A 135 -6.16 0.49 22.69
C THR A 135 -6.74 -0.89 22.41
N GLY A 136 -5.98 -1.74 21.70
CA GLY A 136 -6.46 -3.02 21.21
C GLY A 136 -7.35 -2.90 19.96
N GLU A 137 -7.52 -1.70 19.44
CA GLU A 137 -8.35 -1.41 18.26
C GLU A 137 -7.70 -1.96 16.99
N ILE A 138 -8.55 -2.44 16.07
CA ILE A 138 -8.12 -2.92 14.76
C ILE A 138 -8.24 -1.77 13.77
N LEU A 139 -7.08 -1.28 13.32
CA LEU A 139 -6.96 -0.15 12.42
C LEU A 139 -7.17 -0.58 10.95
N SER A 140 -6.86 -1.83 10.60
CA SER A 140 -7.18 -2.42 9.30
C SER A 140 -8.63 -2.86 9.27
N GLN A 141 -9.56 -1.93 9.06
CA GLN A 141 -10.92 -2.31 8.80
C GLN A 141 -11.11 -2.58 7.31
N PRO A 142 -11.71 -3.73 6.90
CA PRO A 142 -12.17 -3.85 5.54
C PRO A 142 -13.13 -2.69 5.30
N ARG A 143 -12.90 -1.91 4.23
CA ARG A 143 -13.86 -0.87 3.82
C ARG A 143 -15.21 -1.55 3.63
N ARG A 144 -16.04 -1.49 4.66
CA ARG A 144 -17.43 -1.87 4.55
C ARG A 144 -18.03 -0.88 3.55
N ARG A 145 -18.27 -1.31 2.31
CA ARG A 145 -19.27 -0.64 1.51
C ARG A 145 -20.55 -0.76 2.32
N GLU A 146 -20.93 0.32 2.92
CA GLU A 146 -22.24 0.51 3.49
C GLU A 146 -23.20 0.43 2.29
N LEU A 147 -23.60 -0.79 1.95
CA LEU A 147 -24.82 -1.00 1.20
C LEU A 147 -25.90 -0.53 2.17
N ASP A 148 -26.41 0.68 1.90
CA ASP A 148 -27.67 1.19 2.44
C ASP A 148 -28.80 0.23 2.07
N THR A 149 -28.87 -0.88 2.76
CA THR A 149 -30.03 -1.74 2.74
C THR A 149 -30.69 -1.54 4.11
N PRO A 150 -31.85 -0.86 4.18
CA PRO A 150 -32.63 -0.80 5.41
C PRO A 150 -33.28 -2.17 5.60
N THR A 151 -32.52 -3.14 5.99
CA THR A 151 -33.10 -4.39 6.50
C THR A 151 -33.06 -4.26 8.01
N ALA A 152 -34.21 -3.91 8.57
CA ALA A 152 -34.52 -4.11 9.99
C ALA A 152 -34.42 -5.61 10.28
N ALA A 153 -33.24 -6.11 10.51
CA ALA A 153 -32.98 -7.45 10.96
C ALA A 153 -32.32 -7.34 12.33
N PHE A 154 -32.95 -7.94 13.30
CA PHE A 154 -32.53 -8.21 14.66
C PHE A 154 -31.02 -8.07 14.87
N ASN A 155 -30.58 -6.88 15.34
CA ASN A 155 -29.22 -6.65 15.80
C ASN A 155 -29.02 -7.37 17.14
N LEU A 156 -28.78 -8.66 17.07
CA LEU A 156 -28.03 -9.35 18.10
C LEU A 156 -26.57 -8.88 17.94
N ALA A 157 -26.20 -7.83 18.69
CA ALA A 157 -24.81 -7.42 18.81
C ALA A 157 -23.99 -8.67 19.21
N PRO A 158 -22.90 -8.99 18.49
CA PRO A 158 -22.06 -10.12 18.86
C PRO A 158 -21.52 -9.87 20.27
N ILE A 159 -21.88 -10.75 21.20
CA ILE A 159 -21.37 -10.76 22.58
C ILE A 159 -19.95 -11.32 22.53
N GLY A 160 -18.96 -10.45 22.32
CA GLY A 160 -17.56 -10.82 22.29
C GLY A 160 -16.68 -9.64 21.87
N PRO A 161 -15.37 -9.66 22.19
CA PRO A 161 -14.45 -8.67 21.68
C PRO A 161 -14.47 -8.71 20.15
N PRO A 162 -14.31 -7.56 19.46
CA PRO A 162 -14.33 -7.50 18.00
C PRO A 162 -13.28 -8.46 17.44
N VAL A 163 -13.73 -9.48 16.71
CA VAL A 163 -12.83 -10.40 16.03
C VAL A 163 -12.15 -9.62 14.91
N ALA A 164 -10.82 -9.60 14.94
CA ALA A 164 -10.02 -8.97 13.88
C ALA A 164 -10.39 -9.57 12.53
N THR A 165 -11.09 -8.81 11.69
CA THR A 165 -11.36 -9.23 10.32
C THR A 165 -10.14 -8.83 9.47
N PRO A 166 -9.35 -9.79 8.97
CA PRO A 166 -8.19 -9.48 8.17
C PRO A 166 -8.60 -8.85 6.85
N VAL A 167 -7.80 -7.89 6.38
CA VAL A 167 -7.94 -7.33 5.04
C VAL A 167 -7.17 -8.19 4.06
N ARG A 168 -7.85 -8.68 3.05
CA ARG A 168 -7.21 -9.47 1.99
C ARG A 168 -6.63 -8.56 0.93
N ILE A 169 -5.33 -8.69 0.71
CA ILE A 169 -4.55 -7.99 -0.30
C ILE A 169 -4.11 -9.03 -1.34
N THR A 170 -4.33 -8.71 -2.61
CA THR A 170 -3.97 -9.59 -3.72
C THR A 170 -3.15 -8.85 -4.76
N SER A 171 -2.21 -9.54 -5.37
CA SER A 171 -1.42 -9.00 -6.47
C SER A 171 -1.15 -10.06 -7.52
N THR A 172 -1.13 -9.66 -8.79
CA THR A 172 -0.76 -10.50 -9.93
C THR A 172 0.36 -9.83 -10.70
N GLY A 173 1.40 -10.58 -11.02
CA GLY A 173 2.52 -10.13 -11.85
C GLY A 173 2.74 -11.08 -13.02
N SER A 174 2.72 -10.58 -14.25
CA SER A 174 3.08 -11.35 -15.45
C SER A 174 4.57 -11.30 -15.70
N PHE A 175 5.09 -12.29 -16.41
CA PHE A 175 6.45 -12.29 -16.92
C PHE A 175 6.55 -13.05 -18.25
N ILE A 176 7.44 -12.61 -19.10
CA ILE A 176 7.71 -13.16 -20.42
C ILE A 176 9.13 -13.72 -20.43
N PRO A 177 9.30 -15.07 -20.42
CA PRO A 177 10.61 -15.70 -20.39
C PRO A 177 11.52 -15.29 -21.55
N GLU A 178 10.95 -15.09 -22.75
CA GLU A 178 11.70 -14.67 -23.95
C GLU A 178 12.37 -13.30 -23.81
N LEU A 179 11.83 -12.43 -22.94
CA LEU A 179 12.42 -11.13 -22.60
C LEU A 179 13.40 -11.20 -21.42
N GLY A 180 13.80 -12.41 -21.01
CA GLY A 180 14.69 -12.61 -19.86
C GLY A 180 14.03 -12.41 -18.50
N GLN A 181 12.72 -12.26 -18.47
CA GLN A 181 11.98 -12.15 -17.21
C GLN A 181 11.81 -13.53 -16.55
N SER A 182 11.74 -13.54 -15.23
CA SER A 182 11.67 -14.78 -14.44
C SER A 182 10.55 -14.72 -13.39
N ILE A 183 10.27 -15.87 -12.80
CA ILE A 183 9.38 -15.95 -11.63
C ILE A 183 9.85 -15.03 -10.50
N THR A 184 11.16 -14.92 -10.32
CA THR A 184 11.75 -14.07 -9.29
C THR A 184 11.46 -12.59 -9.53
N SER A 185 11.59 -12.11 -10.78
CA SER A 185 11.27 -10.73 -11.11
C SER A 185 9.78 -10.42 -10.96
N SER A 186 8.90 -11.33 -11.40
CA SER A 186 7.45 -11.21 -11.20
C SER A 186 7.06 -11.22 -9.72
N ARG A 187 7.70 -12.08 -8.92
CA ARG A 187 7.49 -12.15 -7.47
C ARG A 187 7.87 -10.84 -6.79
N GLN A 188 9.01 -10.25 -7.15
CA GLN A 188 9.43 -8.97 -6.60
C GLN A 188 8.42 -7.85 -6.90
N VAL A 189 7.93 -7.78 -8.13
CA VAL A 189 6.88 -6.83 -8.52
C VAL A 189 5.61 -7.04 -7.68
N ASN A 190 5.21 -8.30 -7.44
CA ASN A 190 4.06 -8.60 -6.60
C ASN A 190 4.27 -8.15 -5.16
N PHE A 191 5.43 -8.40 -4.58
CA PHE A 191 5.75 -7.99 -3.22
C PHE A 191 5.74 -6.47 -3.06
N ASP A 192 6.32 -5.74 -4.02
CA ASP A 192 6.29 -4.28 -4.02
C ASP A 192 4.86 -3.74 -4.10
N ARG A 193 3.99 -4.35 -4.92
CA ARG A 193 2.57 -3.97 -5.00
C ARG A 193 1.81 -4.28 -3.71
N VAL A 194 2.05 -5.42 -3.09
CA VAL A 194 1.47 -5.76 -1.78
C VAL A 194 1.93 -4.75 -0.73
N GLY A 195 3.22 -4.42 -0.69
CA GLY A 195 3.75 -3.39 0.21
C GLY A 195 3.06 -2.03 0.02
N GLN A 196 2.85 -1.61 -1.23
CA GLN A 196 2.12 -0.37 -1.54
C GLN A 196 0.66 -0.42 -1.06
N GLN A 197 -0.04 -1.52 -1.26
CA GLN A 197 -1.44 -1.67 -0.83
C GLN A 197 -1.55 -1.68 0.70
N ILE A 198 -0.57 -2.26 1.41
CA ILE A 198 -0.49 -2.19 2.87
C ILE A 198 -0.34 -0.74 3.34
N ILE A 199 0.53 0.05 2.71
CA ILE A 199 0.70 1.47 3.03
C ILE A 199 -0.60 2.24 2.80
N GLN A 200 -1.28 2.03 1.67
CA GLN A 200 -2.56 2.67 1.39
C GLN A 200 -3.64 2.31 2.42
N MET A 201 -3.59 1.11 2.99
CA MET A 201 -4.46 0.71 4.09
C MET A 201 -4.13 1.48 5.39
N MET A 202 -2.86 1.85 5.60
CA MET A 202 -2.40 2.61 6.77
C MET A 202 -2.69 4.11 6.66
N GLU A 203 -3.08 4.60 5.50
CA GLU A 203 -3.52 5.98 5.31
C GLU A 203 -4.93 6.18 5.89
N ARG A 204 -5.16 7.33 6.51
CA ARG A 204 -6.50 7.69 6.98
C ARG A 204 -7.44 7.88 5.79
N PRO A 205 -8.67 7.32 5.84
CA PRO A 205 -9.68 7.62 4.82
C PRO A 205 -10.05 9.11 4.90
N TRP A 206 -10.34 9.68 3.75
CA TRP A 206 -10.80 11.07 3.58
C TRP A 206 -12.17 11.31 4.25
#